data_3499d691e704b6ab8aeb4b15280514f8
#
_entry.id   3499d691e704b6ab8aeb4b15280514f8
#
_cell.length_a   1.000
_cell.length_b   1.000
_cell.length_c   1.000
_cell.angle_alpha   90.00
_cell.angle_beta   90.00
_cell.angle_gamma   90.00
#
_symmetry.space_group_name_H-M   'P 1'
#
loop_
_entity.id
_entity.type
_entity.pdbx_description
1 polymer ?
#
loop_
_entity_poly.entity_id
_entity_poly.type
_entity_poly.pdbx_seq_one_letter_code
_entity_poly.pdbx_strand_id
1 'polypeptide(L)'
;FVEMFVGVGASRVRDLFEEAKKNAPCIIFIDEIDAIGKSRDNSYNSNDEREQTLNQLLAEMDGFDSSKGILILAATNRPEVLDPALLRPGRFDRRIIVERPDLKGRVEILKVHAKNVSLDETVDLDGIALATSGAVGSDLANMINEAAILAVKNGRKAVSQKDLLEAVEVVLVGKEKKDRILSQEERKIVSYHEVGHALVTALQKDSEPVQKITIVPRTMGALGYVMQVPEEEKYLNTKSELEAMIVECLGGRAAEEIVFGNVTTGASNDIEKATKIVRAMITQYGMSEKFGLIGLATQQNQYLDGRMVLNCGDATATEIDHEVMKILKESYEQAKELLAANRDAMDEIAAYLIQKETITGKEFMEIFHQVIAKRNGNAEEAVENPENTETENTALPEADFTVNPEV
;
A
#
# COMPACT_ATOMS: atom_id res chain seq x y z
N PHE A 1 34.00 -4.83 -6.11
CA PHE A 1 34.69 -4.71 -7.41
C PHE A 1 34.96 -3.27 -7.87
N VAL A 2 34.29 -2.28 -7.32
CA VAL A 2 34.54 -0.86 -7.66
C VAL A 2 35.42 -0.26 -6.61
N GLU A 3 36.63 0.16 -7.00
CA GLU A 3 37.58 0.83 -6.12
C GLU A 3 38.11 2.14 -6.76
N MET A 4 38.78 2.94 -5.95
CA MET A 4 39.29 4.26 -6.36
C MET A 4 40.49 4.20 -7.30
N PHE A 5 41.07 2.99 -7.51
CA PHE A 5 42.25 2.79 -8.38
C PHE A 5 41.88 2.04 -9.67
N VAL A 6 42.21 2.62 -10.81
CA VAL A 6 41.93 2.05 -12.13
C VAL A 6 42.60 0.68 -12.29
N GLY A 7 41.84 -0.32 -12.73
CA GLY A 7 42.30 -1.68 -13.02
C GLY A 7 42.26 -2.67 -11.88
N VAL A 8 41.93 -2.28 -10.65
CA VAL A 8 41.84 -3.18 -9.50
C VAL A 8 40.62 -4.11 -9.64
N GLY A 9 39.50 -3.58 -10.09
CA GLY A 9 38.29 -4.36 -10.33
C GLY A 9 38.50 -5.48 -11.35
N ALA A 10 39.15 -5.19 -12.47
CA ALA A 10 39.48 -6.18 -13.49
C ALA A 10 40.44 -7.25 -12.98
N SER A 11 41.44 -6.88 -12.14
CA SER A 11 42.34 -7.86 -11.51
C SER A 11 41.57 -8.81 -10.58
N ARG A 12 40.69 -8.29 -9.74
CA ARG A 12 39.88 -9.10 -8.82
C ARG A 12 38.91 -10.09 -9.55
N VAL A 13 38.40 -9.67 -10.71
CA VAL A 13 37.63 -10.57 -11.56
C VAL A 13 38.50 -11.72 -12.05
N ARG A 14 39.71 -11.46 -12.55
CA ARG A 14 40.65 -12.52 -12.96
C ARG A 14 40.96 -13.47 -11.81
N ASP A 15 41.35 -12.91 -10.66
CA ASP A 15 41.70 -13.69 -9.47
C ASP A 15 40.54 -14.62 -9.04
N LEU A 16 39.29 -14.11 -9.07
CA LEU A 16 38.10 -14.89 -8.76
C LEU A 16 37.93 -16.08 -9.71
N PHE A 17 38.08 -15.88 -11.01
CA PHE A 17 37.94 -16.94 -11.99
C PHE A 17 39.11 -17.92 -11.97
N GLU A 18 40.33 -17.47 -11.66
CA GLU A 18 41.48 -18.35 -11.43
C GLU A 18 41.28 -19.23 -10.19
N GLU A 19 40.77 -18.66 -9.11
CA GLU A 19 40.48 -19.42 -7.87
C GLU A 19 39.37 -20.44 -8.11
N ALA A 20 38.31 -20.06 -8.87
CA ALA A 20 37.28 -21.01 -9.26
C ALA A 20 37.81 -22.16 -10.11
N LYS A 21 38.71 -21.91 -11.03
CA LYS A 21 39.36 -22.97 -11.86
C LYS A 21 40.18 -23.91 -11.02
N LYS A 22 40.80 -23.47 -9.91
CA LYS A 22 41.56 -24.29 -8.98
C LYS A 22 40.65 -25.16 -8.08
N ASN A 23 39.48 -24.65 -7.74
CA ASN A 23 38.52 -25.28 -6.81
C ASN A 23 37.34 -25.96 -7.51
N ALA A 24 37.43 -26.24 -8.79
CA ALA A 24 36.37 -26.90 -9.55
C ALA A 24 36.14 -28.35 -9.03
N PRO A 25 34.89 -28.83 -8.89
CA PRO A 25 33.63 -28.14 -9.22
C PRO A 25 33.20 -27.10 -8.15
N CYS A 26 32.77 -25.93 -8.55
CA CYS A 26 32.35 -24.85 -7.63
C CYS A 26 31.27 -23.96 -8.22
N ILE A 27 30.72 -23.09 -7.38
CA ILE A 27 29.77 -22.05 -7.76
C ILE A 27 30.40 -20.68 -7.50
N ILE A 28 30.40 -19.82 -8.51
CA ILE A 28 30.69 -18.39 -8.36
C ILE A 28 29.36 -17.68 -8.16
N PHE A 29 29.19 -16.97 -7.05
CA PHE A 29 28.04 -16.13 -6.82
C PHE A 29 28.44 -14.65 -6.82
N ILE A 30 27.77 -13.85 -7.66
CA ILE A 30 28.01 -12.39 -7.80
C ILE A 30 26.71 -11.69 -7.41
N ASP A 31 26.69 -11.07 -6.24
CA ASP A 31 25.56 -10.25 -5.79
C ASP A 31 25.68 -8.84 -6.34
N GLU A 32 24.51 -8.17 -6.51
CA GLU A 32 24.42 -6.79 -7.02
C GLU A 32 25.22 -6.57 -8.32
N ILE A 33 25.08 -7.47 -9.29
CA ILE A 33 25.85 -7.42 -10.54
C ILE A 33 25.65 -6.12 -11.34
N ASP A 34 24.53 -5.42 -11.13
CA ASP A 34 24.27 -4.10 -11.72
C ASP A 34 25.27 -3.03 -11.28
N ALA A 35 25.99 -3.22 -10.17
CA ALA A 35 27.07 -2.33 -9.76
C ALA A 35 28.19 -2.22 -10.80
N ILE A 36 28.47 -3.31 -11.51
CA ILE A 36 29.53 -3.39 -12.55
C ILE A 36 28.95 -3.59 -13.94
N GLY A 37 27.79 -4.21 -14.06
CA GLY A 37 27.15 -4.65 -15.31
C GLY A 37 26.21 -3.63 -15.95
N LYS A 38 26.24 -2.36 -15.56
CA LYS A 38 25.35 -1.33 -16.10
C LYS A 38 25.63 -1.04 -17.57
N SER A 39 24.54 -0.92 -18.36
CA SER A 39 24.58 -0.53 -19.79
C SER A 39 25.30 0.80 -20.00
N ARG A 40 25.97 0.92 -21.15
CA ARG A 40 26.71 2.09 -21.58
C ARG A 40 25.75 3.21 -21.96
N ASP A 41 25.45 4.11 -21.04
CA ASP A 41 24.78 5.36 -21.38
C ASP A 41 25.80 6.35 -21.95
N ASN A 42 25.38 7.11 -22.99
CA ASN A 42 26.16 8.17 -23.64
C ASN A 42 26.47 9.38 -22.73
N SER A 43 26.60 9.17 -21.45
CA SER A 43 26.94 10.20 -20.48
C SER A 43 28.46 10.38 -20.41
N TYR A 44 28.95 11.58 -20.66
CA TYR A 44 30.35 12.01 -20.69
C TYR A 44 31.18 11.74 -19.40
N ASN A 45 30.65 11.01 -18.44
CA ASN A 45 31.31 10.55 -17.22
C ASN A 45 31.20 9.03 -17.06
N SER A 46 31.52 8.26 -18.11
CA SER A 46 31.68 6.81 -17.95
C SER A 46 32.90 6.56 -17.04
N ASN A 47 32.67 5.85 -15.90
CA ASN A 47 33.75 5.38 -15.05
C ASN A 47 34.53 4.30 -15.82
N ASP A 48 35.67 4.63 -16.42
CA ASP A 48 36.56 3.73 -17.19
C ASP A 48 36.84 2.43 -16.42
N GLU A 49 36.87 2.48 -15.11
CA GLU A 49 37.11 1.31 -14.25
C GLU A 49 35.94 0.31 -14.26
N ARG A 50 34.72 0.79 -14.24
CA ARG A 50 33.53 -0.11 -14.32
C ARG A 50 33.48 -0.81 -15.68
N GLU A 51 33.77 -0.07 -16.73
CA GLU A 51 33.78 -0.61 -18.09
C GLU A 51 34.91 -1.62 -18.29
N GLN A 52 36.09 -1.36 -17.72
CA GLN A 52 37.19 -2.33 -17.71
C GLN A 52 36.82 -3.59 -16.91
N THR A 53 36.21 -3.43 -15.76
CA THR A 53 35.78 -4.56 -14.91
C THR A 53 34.71 -5.40 -15.63
N LEU A 54 33.72 -4.76 -16.26
CA LEU A 54 32.71 -5.44 -17.07
C LEU A 54 33.33 -6.18 -18.25
N ASN A 55 34.20 -5.53 -19.01
CA ASN A 55 34.87 -6.15 -20.15
C ASN A 55 35.73 -7.34 -19.72
N GLN A 56 36.40 -7.26 -18.56
CA GLN A 56 37.12 -8.40 -18.01
C GLN A 56 36.19 -9.55 -17.60
N LEU A 57 35.07 -9.23 -16.96
CA LEU A 57 34.06 -10.25 -16.61
C LEU A 57 33.55 -10.98 -17.84
N LEU A 58 33.21 -10.24 -18.90
CA LEU A 58 32.75 -10.79 -20.18
C LEU A 58 33.82 -11.68 -20.82
N ALA A 59 35.11 -11.26 -20.79
CA ALA A 59 36.23 -12.03 -21.32
C ALA A 59 36.44 -13.33 -20.55
N GLU A 60 36.37 -13.32 -19.20
CA GLU A 60 36.49 -14.52 -18.39
C GLU A 60 35.32 -15.50 -18.61
N MET A 61 34.09 -14.97 -18.80
CA MET A 61 32.92 -15.80 -19.11
C MET A 61 33.02 -16.44 -20.49
N ASP A 62 33.48 -15.70 -21.51
CA ASP A 62 33.65 -16.23 -22.87
C ASP A 62 34.79 -17.28 -22.96
N GLY A 63 35.80 -17.16 -22.12
CA GLY A 63 36.90 -18.12 -22.00
C GLY A 63 36.59 -19.30 -21.09
N PHE A 64 35.33 -19.46 -20.69
CA PHE A 64 34.93 -20.41 -19.66
C PHE A 64 34.60 -21.77 -20.23
N ASP A 65 35.26 -22.81 -19.71
CA ASP A 65 35.01 -24.19 -20.08
C ASP A 65 33.95 -24.81 -19.15
N SER A 66 32.71 -24.88 -19.64
CA SER A 66 31.56 -25.43 -18.89
C SER A 66 31.75 -26.91 -18.48
N SER A 67 32.70 -27.65 -19.15
CA SER A 67 32.98 -29.01 -18.83
C SER A 67 33.65 -29.22 -17.46
N LYS A 68 34.24 -28.17 -16.89
CA LYS A 68 34.94 -28.22 -15.58
C LYS A 68 33.99 -28.13 -14.37
N GLY A 69 32.69 -28.09 -14.58
CA GLY A 69 31.70 -28.16 -13.49
C GLY A 69 31.66 -26.88 -12.63
N ILE A 70 31.90 -25.72 -13.23
CA ILE A 70 31.74 -24.42 -12.55
C ILE A 70 30.45 -23.76 -13.01
N LEU A 71 29.66 -23.30 -12.06
CA LEU A 71 28.39 -22.58 -12.29
C LEU A 71 28.54 -21.13 -11.85
N ILE A 72 28.12 -20.19 -12.70
CA ILE A 72 28.09 -18.77 -12.36
C ILE A 72 26.64 -18.38 -12.09
N LEU A 73 26.39 -17.80 -10.90
CA LEU A 73 25.12 -17.22 -10.50
C LEU A 73 25.34 -15.72 -10.24
N ALA A 74 24.42 -14.90 -10.70
CA ALA A 74 24.39 -13.48 -10.34
C ALA A 74 23.00 -13.09 -9.86
N ALA A 75 22.96 -12.12 -8.95
CA ALA A 75 21.72 -11.55 -8.46
C ALA A 75 21.69 -10.02 -8.71
N THR A 76 20.51 -9.49 -8.99
CA THR A 76 20.28 -8.05 -9.11
C THR A 76 18.81 -7.75 -8.84
N ASN A 77 18.57 -6.58 -8.26
CA ASN A 77 17.24 -5.99 -8.15
C ASN A 77 16.90 -5.10 -9.37
N ARG A 78 17.87 -4.92 -10.29
CA ARG A 78 17.77 -3.98 -11.42
C ARG A 78 18.21 -4.60 -12.76
N PRO A 79 17.52 -5.66 -13.20
CA PRO A 79 17.92 -6.38 -14.42
C PRO A 79 17.89 -5.53 -15.69
N GLU A 80 17.05 -4.48 -15.72
CA GLU A 80 16.90 -3.58 -16.86
C GLU A 80 18.10 -2.66 -17.11
N VAL A 81 18.94 -2.41 -16.10
CA VAL A 81 20.14 -1.59 -16.28
C VAL A 81 21.34 -2.40 -16.75
N LEU A 82 21.22 -3.74 -16.78
CA LEU A 82 22.32 -4.62 -17.18
C LEU A 82 22.66 -4.46 -18.67
N ASP A 83 23.96 -4.49 -18.96
CA ASP A 83 24.44 -4.51 -20.33
C ASP A 83 23.90 -5.79 -21.06
N PRO A 84 23.25 -5.65 -22.22
CA PRO A 84 22.74 -6.76 -22.98
C PRO A 84 23.79 -7.84 -23.32
N ALA A 85 25.08 -7.46 -23.32
CA ALA A 85 26.16 -8.41 -23.52
C ALA A 85 26.26 -9.47 -22.44
N LEU A 86 25.89 -9.16 -21.18
CA LEU A 86 25.87 -10.13 -20.09
C LEU A 86 24.79 -11.20 -20.28
N LEU A 87 23.72 -10.87 -20.98
CA LEU A 87 22.52 -11.70 -21.17
C LEU A 87 22.54 -12.54 -22.44
N ARG A 88 23.68 -12.56 -23.16
CA ARG A 88 23.86 -13.37 -24.38
C ARG A 88 24.07 -14.86 -24.03
N PRO A 89 23.64 -15.79 -24.94
CA PRO A 89 23.96 -17.20 -24.77
C PRO A 89 25.46 -17.47 -24.53
N GLY A 90 25.73 -18.39 -23.61
CA GLY A 90 27.10 -18.69 -23.17
C GLY A 90 27.61 -17.83 -21.99
N ARG A 91 26.76 -16.88 -21.50
CA ARG A 91 27.01 -16.06 -20.32
C ARG A 91 25.88 -16.29 -19.31
N PHE A 92 25.07 -15.26 -18.96
CA PHE A 92 23.86 -15.46 -18.17
C PHE A 92 22.69 -15.83 -19.10
N ASP A 93 22.62 -17.04 -19.51
CA ASP A 93 21.63 -17.55 -20.48
C ASP A 93 20.28 -17.91 -19.84
N ARG A 94 20.24 -18.08 -18.53
CA ARG A 94 19.01 -18.35 -17.77
C ARG A 94 18.71 -17.21 -16.80
N ARG A 95 17.45 -16.78 -16.82
CA ARG A 95 16.91 -15.82 -15.86
C ARG A 95 15.90 -16.51 -14.98
N ILE A 96 16.06 -16.33 -13.69
CA ILE A 96 15.15 -16.82 -12.66
C ILE A 96 14.60 -15.61 -11.95
N ILE A 97 13.29 -15.41 -12.08
CA ILE A 97 12.59 -14.34 -11.38
C ILE A 97 12.22 -14.85 -9.99
N VAL A 98 12.63 -14.11 -8.96
CA VAL A 98 12.21 -14.35 -7.58
C VAL A 98 11.09 -13.36 -7.29
N GLU A 99 9.86 -13.83 -7.40
CA GLU A 99 8.66 -13.03 -7.15
C GLU A 99 8.46 -12.76 -5.65
N ARG A 100 7.57 -11.80 -5.34
CA ARG A 100 7.10 -11.64 -3.96
C ARG A 100 6.36 -12.91 -3.53
N PRO A 101 6.52 -13.33 -2.25
CA PRO A 101 5.88 -14.56 -1.78
C PRO A 101 4.36 -14.40 -1.74
N ASP A 102 3.65 -15.43 -2.20
CA ASP A 102 2.22 -15.62 -1.98
C ASP A 102 1.93 -15.91 -0.48
N LEU A 103 0.66 -16.04 -0.12
CA LEU A 103 0.26 -16.31 1.26
C LEU A 103 1.00 -17.53 1.85
N LYS A 104 1.04 -18.64 1.11
CA LYS A 104 1.71 -19.86 1.54
C LYS A 104 3.23 -19.65 1.70
N GLY A 105 3.85 -18.96 0.75
CA GLY A 105 5.25 -18.58 0.80
C GLY A 105 5.55 -17.70 2.02
N ARG A 106 4.69 -16.73 2.36
CA ARG A 106 4.86 -15.90 3.55
C ARG A 106 4.78 -16.72 4.83
N VAL A 107 3.83 -17.65 4.93
CA VAL A 107 3.73 -18.56 6.08
C VAL A 107 5.01 -19.39 6.25
N GLU A 108 5.53 -19.97 5.17
CA GLU A 108 6.75 -20.76 5.23
C GLU A 108 7.98 -19.90 5.59
N ILE A 109 8.09 -18.68 5.08
CA ILE A 109 9.16 -17.74 5.45
C ILE A 109 9.06 -17.38 6.94
N LEU A 110 7.87 -17.06 7.44
CA LEU A 110 7.65 -16.79 8.87
C LEU A 110 8.07 -17.99 9.72
N LYS A 111 7.70 -19.23 9.36
CA LYS A 111 8.11 -20.45 10.06
C LYS A 111 9.63 -20.62 10.09
N VAL A 112 10.30 -20.33 8.97
CA VAL A 112 11.78 -20.42 8.90
C VAL A 112 12.44 -19.47 9.88
N HIS A 113 11.99 -18.20 9.91
CA HIS A 113 12.57 -17.19 10.81
C HIS A 113 12.14 -17.37 12.27
N ALA A 114 10.97 -17.96 12.52
CA ALA A 114 10.49 -18.29 13.86
C ALA A 114 11.17 -19.52 14.48
N LYS A 115 11.90 -20.33 13.71
CA LYS A 115 12.48 -21.62 14.17
C LYS A 115 13.32 -21.49 15.46
N ASN A 116 14.02 -20.38 15.65
CA ASN A 116 14.89 -20.13 16.81
C ASN A 116 14.25 -19.14 17.81
N VAL A 117 12.96 -18.84 17.68
CA VAL A 117 12.21 -17.92 18.53
C VAL A 117 11.17 -18.73 19.31
N SER A 118 11.10 -18.52 20.61
CA SER A 118 10.03 -19.13 21.42
C SER A 118 8.73 -18.42 21.16
N LEU A 119 7.77 -19.14 20.58
CA LEU A 119 6.40 -18.66 20.37
C LEU A 119 5.50 -19.24 21.46
N ASP A 120 4.48 -18.49 21.88
CA ASP A 120 3.44 -18.98 22.77
C ASP A 120 2.27 -19.62 22.01
N GLU A 121 1.30 -20.17 22.74
CA GLU A 121 0.15 -20.90 22.19
C GLU A 121 -0.85 -19.98 21.44
N THR A 122 -0.73 -18.65 21.58
CA THR A 122 -1.62 -17.70 20.94
C THR A 122 -1.25 -17.40 19.51
N VAL A 123 -0.03 -17.81 19.07
CA VAL A 123 0.54 -17.41 17.78
C VAL A 123 -0.11 -18.13 16.62
N ASP A 124 -0.69 -17.38 15.74
CA ASP A 124 -1.23 -17.76 14.44
C ASP A 124 -0.41 -17.10 13.31
N LEU A 125 0.51 -17.89 12.71
CA LEU A 125 1.36 -17.40 11.62
C LEU A 125 0.58 -17.24 10.30
N ASP A 126 -0.50 -17.97 10.11
CA ASP A 126 -1.36 -17.86 8.93
C ASP A 126 -2.08 -16.49 8.96
N GLY A 127 -2.63 -16.10 10.12
CA GLY A 127 -3.22 -14.78 10.32
C GLY A 127 -2.20 -13.63 10.13
N ILE A 128 -0.95 -13.80 10.57
CA ILE A 128 0.12 -12.81 10.33
C ILE A 128 0.48 -12.74 8.85
N ALA A 129 0.58 -13.88 8.16
CA ALA A 129 0.86 -13.90 6.73
C ALA A 129 -0.23 -13.21 5.92
N LEU A 130 -1.49 -13.36 6.33
CA LEU A 130 -2.64 -12.68 5.72
C LEU A 130 -2.56 -11.16 5.92
N ALA A 131 -2.26 -10.71 7.15
CA ALA A 131 -2.09 -9.30 7.50
C ALA A 131 -0.86 -8.63 6.83
N THR A 132 0.01 -9.41 6.19
CA THR A 132 1.25 -8.93 5.57
C THR A 132 1.27 -9.13 4.06
N SER A 133 0.13 -8.98 3.40
CA SER A 133 0.03 -9.05 1.95
C SER A 133 1.02 -8.08 1.28
N GLY A 134 1.73 -8.57 0.27
CA GLY A 134 2.76 -7.80 -0.44
C GLY A 134 4.11 -7.64 0.28
N ALA A 135 4.28 -8.11 1.53
CA ALA A 135 5.55 -8.10 2.24
C ALA A 135 6.56 -9.04 1.57
N VAL A 136 7.84 -8.66 1.62
CA VAL A 136 8.94 -9.48 1.13
C VAL A 136 9.61 -10.26 2.27
N GLY A 137 10.48 -11.21 1.92
CA GLY A 137 11.12 -12.09 2.91
C GLY A 137 11.89 -11.34 4.00
N SER A 138 12.56 -10.23 3.66
CA SER A 138 13.27 -9.38 4.62
C SER A 138 12.33 -8.70 5.61
N ASP A 139 11.15 -8.27 5.16
CA ASP A 139 10.15 -7.65 6.04
C ASP A 139 9.64 -8.66 7.05
N LEU A 140 9.30 -9.88 6.58
CA LEU A 140 8.81 -10.97 7.42
C LEU A 140 9.86 -11.41 8.46
N ALA A 141 11.14 -11.47 8.06
CA ALA A 141 12.24 -11.74 8.96
C ALA A 141 12.36 -10.64 10.05
N ASN A 142 12.26 -9.38 9.63
CA ASN A 142 12.30 -8.24 10.54
C ASN A 142 11.11 -8.23 11.51
N MET A 143 9.90 -8.61 11.05
CA MET A 143 8.72 -8.74 11.91
C MET A 143 8.94 -9.76 13.04
N ILE A 144 9.48 -10.93 12.74
CA ILE A 144 9.80 -11.93 13.77
C ILE A 144 10.82 -11.38 14.78
N ASN A 145 11.85 -10.68 14.28
CA ASN A 145 12.87 -10.09 15.14
C ASN A 145 12.31 -8.97 16.04
N GLU A 146 11.52 -8.04 15.47
CA GLU A 146 10.88 -6.97 16.25
C GLU A 146 9.89 -7.53 17.29
N ALA A 147 9.14 -8.58 16.95
CA ALA A 147 8.24 -9.26 17.88
C ALA A 147 9.02 -9.89 19.06
N ALA A 148 10.16 -10.51 18.79
CA ALA A 148 11.03 -11.05 19.84
C ALA A 148 11.57 -9.94 20.76
N ILE A 149 11.99 -8.82 20.19
CA ILE A 149 12.43 -7.63 20.94
C ILE A 149 11.28 -7.09 21.82
N LEU A 150 10.06 -7.02 21.31
CA LEU A 150 8.88 -6.58 22.05
C LEU A 150 8.56 -7.51 23.23
N ALA A 151 8.63 -8.84 23.01
CA ALA A 151 8.41 -9.83 24.07
C ALA A 151 9.42 -9.65 25.22
N VAL A 152 10.72 -9.53 24.89
CA VAL A 152 11.79 -9.32 25.87
C VAL A 152 11.64 -8.00 26.61
N LYS A 153 11.33 -6.91 25.89
CA LYS A 153 11.07 -5.59 26.47
C LYS A 153 9.93 -5.61 27.48
N ASN A 154 8.94 -6.45 27.25
CA ASN A 154 7.78 -6.64 28.13
C ASN A 154 8.02 -7.73 29.21
N GLY A 155 9.27 -8.19 29.39
CA GLY A 155 9.66 -9.17 30.43
C GLY A 155 9.19 -10.60 30.15
N ARG A 156 8.77 -10.92 28.91
CA ARG A 156 8.30 -12.25 28.50
C ARG A 156 9.39 -13.06 27.82
N LYS A 157 9.30 -14.38 27.94
CA LYS A 157 10.27 -15.32 27.34
C LYS A 157 9.80 -15.90 25.99
N ALA A 158 8.51 -15.68 25.67
CA ALA A 158 7.91 -16.15 24.44
C ALA A 158 7.16 -14.99 23.74
N VAL A 159 7.13 -15.04 22.43
CA VAL A 159 6.41 -14.10 21.57
C VAL A 159 4.95 -14.50 21.52
N SER A 160 4.06 -13.55 21.71
CA SER A 160 2.60 -13.71 21.59
C SER A 160 2.09 -13.17 20.25
N GLN A 161 0.86 -13.54 19.88
CA GLN A 161 0.17 -12.98 18.72
C GLN A 161 0.14 -11.45 18.73
N LYS A 162 -0.04 -10.85 19.92
CA LYS A 162 -0.03 -9.40 20.11
C LYS A 162 1.30 -8.77 19.71
N ASP A 163 2.43 -9.41 20.05
CA ASP A 163 3.76 -8.90 19.68
C ASP A 163 3.99 -8.96 18.18
N LEU A 164 3.50 -10.01 17.52
CA LEU A 164 3.59 -10.15 16.07
C LEU A 164 2.75 -9.08 15.36
N LEU A 165 1.52 -8.84 15.79
CA LEU A 165 0.67 -7.78 15.23
C LEU A 165 1.31 -6.40 15.42
N GLU A 166 1.87 -6.11 16.59
CA GLU A 166 2.61 -4.87 16.84
C GLU A 166 3.86 -4.78 15.93
N ALA A 167 4.58 -5.89 15.75
CA ALA A 167 5.74 -5.93 14.86
C ALA A 167 5.37 -5.70 13.39
N VAL A 168 4.23 -6.21 12.92
CA VAL A 168 3.67 -5.91 11.61
C VAL A 168 3.50 -4.40 11.44
N GLU A 169 2.88 -3.74 12.43
CA GLU A 169 2.69 -2.29 12.39
C GLU A 169 4.04 -1.53 12.39
N VAL A 170 4.99 -1.97 13.22
CA VAL A 170 6.32 -1.35 13.30
C VAL A 170 7.05 -1.43 11.96
N VAL A 171 6.94 -2.55 11.26
CA VAL A 171 7.63 -2.76 9.98
C VAL A 171 6.91 -2.04 8.83
N LEU A 172 5.58 -2.06 8.78
CA LEU A 172 4.81 -1.48 7.68
C LEU A 172 4.55 0.03 7.82
N VAL A 173 4.32 0.52 9.05
CA VAL A 173 3.90 1.91 9.30
C VAL A 173 4.93 2.69 10.13
N GLY A 174 5.87 1.98 10.77
CA GLY A 174 6.90 2.55 11.62
C GLY A 174 6.58 2.49 13.11
N LYS A 175 7.60 2.84 13.92
CA LYS A 175 7.48 2.86 15.39
C LYS A 175 6.61 4.03 15.87
N GLU A 176 5.97 3.86 17.02
CA GLU A 176 5.24 4.95 17.68
C GLU A 176 6.17 6.12 17.97
N LYS A 177 5.73 7.32 17.64
CA LYS A 177 6.39 8.58 18.02
C LYS A 177 5.85 9.07 19.34
N LYS A 178 6.54 8.72 20.43
CA LYS A 178 6.19 9.18 21.76
C LYS A 178 6.48 10.67 22.01
N ASP A 179 7.36 11.26 21.20
CA ASP A 179 7.82 12.64 21.36
C ASP A 179 6.94 13.66 20.61
N ARG A 180 6.03 13.20 19.75
CA ARG A 180 5.12 14.07 19.01
C ARG A 180 3.77 14.12 19.70
N ILE A 181 3.56 15.18 20.48
CA ILE A 181 2.27 15.46 21.11
C ILE A 181 1.45 16.27 20.12
N LEU A 182 0.38 15.69 19.61
CA LEU A 182 -0.63 16.40 18.83
C LEU A 182 -1.38 17.37 19.74
N SER A 183 -1.67 18.57 19.26
CA SER A 183 -2.58 19.48 19.93
C SER A 183 -3.99 18.86 20.03
N GLN A 184 -4.82 19.33 20.95
CA GLN A 184 -6.18 18.81 21.09
C GLN A 184 -7.00 18.98 19.79
N GLU A 185 -6.75 20.05 19.05
CA GLU A 185 -7.39 20.35 17.77
C GLU A 185 -6.91 19.37 16.68
N GLU A 186 -5.59 19.18 16.52
CA GLU A 186 -5.03 18.22 15.57
C GLU A 186 -5.50 16.80 15.90
N ARG A 187 -5.54 16.43 17.17
CA ARG A 187 -6.01 15.13 17.63
C ARG A 187 -7.46 14.89 17.26
N LYS A 188 -8.31 15.92 17.35
CA LYS A 188 -9.68 15.85 16.91
C LYS A 188 -9.79 15.71 15.41
N ILE A 189 -9.02 16.48 14.63
CA ILE A 189 -9.01 16.40 13.16
C ILE A 189 -8.59 15.01 12.71
N VAL A 190 -7.46 14.49 13.20
CA VAL A 190 -6.96 13.16 12.86
C VAL A 190 -7.98 12.08 13.24
N SER A 191 -8.64 12.20 14.40
CA SER A 191 -9.65 11.22 14.79
C SER A 191 -10.82 11.14 13.82
N TYR A 192 -11.36 12.28 13.39
CA TYR A 192 -12.43 12.30 12.41
C TYR A 192 -11.97 11.83 11.03
N HIS A 193 -10.73 12.13 10.66
CA HIS A 193 -10.12 11.65 9.42
C HIS A 193 -10.08 10.12 9.38
N GLU A 194 -9.50 9.49 10.42
CA GLU A 194 -9.38 8.03 10.47
C GLU A 194 -10.75 7.34 10.61
N VAL A 195 -11.67 7.93 11.40
CA VAL A 195 -13.04 7.42 11.49
C VAL A 195 -13.77 7.57 10.16
N GLY A 196 -13.50 8.63 9.39
CA GLY A 196 -14.03 8.80 8.05
C GLY A 196 -13.65 7.64 7.12
N HIS A 197 -12.39 7.25 7.08
CA HIS A 197 -11.94 6.07 6.34
C HIS A 197 -12.66 4.80 6.82
N ALA A 198 -12.63 4.54 8.12
CA ALA A 198 -13.21 3.33 8.69
C ALA A 198 -14.72 3.20 8.46
N LEU A 199 -15.47 4.31 8.57
CA LEU A 199 -16.91 4.32 8.32
C LEU A 199 -17.25 4.09 6.85
N VAL A 200 -16.55 4.77 5.94
CA VAL A 200 -16.73 4.55 4.50
C VAL A 200 -16.47 3.09 4.15
N THR A 201 -15.41 2.50 4.72
CA THR A 201 -15.12 1.07 4.58
C THR A 201 -16.27 0.21 5.07
N ALA A 202 -16.74 0.41 6.30
CA ALA A 202 -17.80 -0.42 6.91
C ALA A 202 -19.17 -0.29 6.22
N LEU A 203 -19.43 0.81 5.53
CA LEU A 203 -20.67 1.08 4.82
C LEU A 203 -20.70 0.51 3.40
N GLN A 204 -19.57 0.03 2.88
CA GLN A 204 -19.46 -0.56 1.56
C GLN A 204 -19.39 -2.09 1.64
N LYS A 205 -19.99 -2.78 0.65
CA LYS A 205 -20.03 -4.25 0.62
C LYS A 205 -18.74 -4.88 0.15
N ASP A 206 -18.00 -4.16 -0.69
CA ASP A 206 -16.82 -4.68 -1.41
C ASP A 206 -15.51 -4.19 -0.76
N SER A 207 -15.56 -3.87 0.54
CA SER A 207 -14.41 -3.39 1.33
C SER A 207 -13.88 -4.44 2.30
N GLU A 208 -12.61 -4.34 2.64
CA GLU A 208 -11.94 -5.20 3.61
C GLU A 208 -12.32 -4.81 5.05
N PRO A 209 -12.44 -5.77 5.99
CA PRO A 209 -12.84 -5.46 7.36
C PRO A 209 -11.80 -4.62 8.10
N VAL A 210 -12.29 -3.63 8.85
CA VAL A 210 -11.48 -2.80 9.72
C VAL A 210 -10.99 -3.63 10.91
N GLN A 211 -9.68 -3.76 11.04
CA GLN A 211 -9.03 -4.47 12.15
C GLN A 211 -8.70 -3.55 13.33
N LYS A 212 -8.26 -2.32 13.03
CA LYS A 212 -7.80 -1.37 14.04
C LYS A 212 -7.86 0.06 13.51
N ILE A 213 -8.17 1.01 14.36
CA ILE A 213 -8.09 2.45 14.08
C ILE A 213 -7.22 3.09 15.16
N THR A 214 -6.27 3.93 14.78
CA THR A 214 -5.39 4.62 15.74
C THR A 214 -5.07 6.04 15.30
N ILE A 215 -4.93 6.93 16.28
CA ILE A 215 -4.46 8.31 16.12
C ILE A 215 -3.06 8.52 16.72
N VAL A 216 -2.36 7.43 17.01
CA VAL A 216 -0.98 7.48 17.53
C VAL A 216 -0.01 7.69 16.36
N PRO A 217 0.76 8.80 16.33
CA PRO A 217 1.67 9.09 15.23
C PRO A 217 2.79 8.04 15.10
N ARG A 218 3.16 7.73 13.84
CA ARG A 218 4.21 6.76 13.51
C ARG A 218 5.42 7.41 12.82
N THR A 219 6.57 6.73 12.85
CA THR A 219 7.84 7.28 12.33
C THR A 219 7.88 7.44 10.81
N MET A 220 7.06 6.71 10.07
CA MET A 220 6.96 6.85 8.61
C MET A 220 6.03 7.98 8.15
N GLY A 221 5.61 8.86 9.06
CA GLY A 221 4.90 10.10 8.74
C GLY A 221 3.40 10.06 8.95
N ALA A 222 2.80 8.91 9.19
CA ALA A 222 1.38 8.79 9.50
C ALA A 222 1.07 9.43 10.87
N LEU A 223 0.03 10.24 10.93
CA LEU A 223 -0.50 10.85 12.16
C LEU A 223 -1.53 9.93 12.85
N GLY A 224 -2.22 9.14 12.05
CA GLY A 224 -3.11 8.05 12.38
C GLY A 224 -3.13 7.06 11.23
N TYR A 225 -3.85 5.97 11.36
CA TYR A 225 -4.15 5.04 10.26
C TYR A 225 -5.27 4.07 10.63
N VAL A 226 -5.94 3.59 9.60
CA VAL A 226 -6.85 2.46 9.67
C VAL A 226 -6.12 1.22 9.15
N MET A 227 -6.11 0.15 9.94
CA MET A 227 -5.58 -1.14 9.53
C MET A 227 -6.72 -2.03 9.07
N GLN A 228 -6.62 -2.51 7.86
CA GLN A 228 -7.50 -3.50 7.28
C GLN A 228 -6.73 -4.79 7.08
N VAL A 229 -7.41 -5.90 7.23
CA VAL A 229 -6.84 -7.23 6.96
C VAL A 229 -7.85 -7.97 6.08
N PRO A 230 -7.45 -8.35 4.87
CA PRO A 230 -8.33 -9.12 3.99
C PRO A 230 -8.68 -10.47 4.64
N GLU A 231 -9.89 -10.95 4.37
CA GLU A 231 -10.30 -12.29 4.81
C GLU A 231 -9.61 -13.39 3.99
N GLU A 232 -9.32 -13.09 2.72
CA GLU A 232 -8.64 -14.00 1.79
C GLU A 232 -7.65 -13.23 0.92
N GLU A 233 -6.60 -13.91 0.44
CA GLU A 233 -5.68 -13.30 -0.53
C GLU A 233 -6.34 -13.23 -1.91
N LYS A 234 -6.48 -12.02 -2.44
CA LYS A 234 -7.04 -11.75 -3.75
C LYS A 234 -5.96 -11.29 -4.73
N TYR A 235 -6.00 -11.88 -5.93
CA TYR A 235 -5.12 -11.50 -7.05
C TYR A 235 -5.84 -10.67 -8.13
N LEU A 236 -7.17 -10.64 -8.09
CA LEU A 236 -7.99 -9.91 -9.05
C LEU A 236 -8.97 -9.01 -8.30
N ASN A 237 -9.00 -7.74 -8.66
CA ASN A 237 -10.00 -6.80 -8.17
C ASN A 237 -11.03 -6.53 -9.27
N THR A 238 -12.29 -6.54 -8.90
CA THR A 238 -13.38 -6.11 -9.76
C THR A 238 -13.43 -4.59 -9.88
N LYS A 239 -14.18 -4.07 -10.85
CA LYS A 239 -14.40 -2.63 -10.99
C LYS A 239 -15.03 -2.03 -9.74
N SER A 240 -16.04 -2.71 -9.17
CA SER A 240 -16.74 -2.26 -7.96
C SER A 240 -15.82 -2.20 -6.73
N GLU A 241 -14.92 -3.18 -6.56
CA GLU A 241 -13.94 -3.15 -5.47
C GLU A 241 -12.96 -1.98 -5.62
N LEU A 242 -12.47 -1.70 -6.84
CA LEU A 242 -11.60 -0.55 -7.07
C LEU A 242 -12.33 0.79 -6.86
N GLU A 243 -13.59 0.89 -7.25
CA GLU A 243 -14.43 2.06 -6.98
C GLU A 243 -14.64 2.24 -5.46
N ALA A 244 -14.91 1.17 -4.71
CA ALA A 244 -15.00 1.21 -3.26
C ALA A 244 -13.69 1.68 -2.60
N MET A 245 -12.54 1.18 -3.05
CA MET A 245 -11.22 1.62 -2.57
C MET A 245 -10.96 3.12 -2.81
N ILE A 246 -11.45 3.67 -3.94
CA ILE A 246 -11.32 5.10 -4.22
C ILE A 246 -12.15 5.92 -3.23
N VAL A 247 -13.40 5.53 -3.01
CA VAL A 247 -14.30 6.21 -2.07
C VAL A 247 -13.73 6.16 -0.65
N GLU A 248 -13.19 5.03 -0.25
CA GLU A 248 -12.50 4.83 1.02
C GLU A 248 -11.29 5.75 1.18
N CYS A 249 -10.41 5.82 0.19
CA CYS A 249 -9.26 6.74 0.22
C CYS A 249 -9.69 8.21 0.42
N LEU A 250 -10.86 8.60 -0.06
CA LEU A 250 -11.37 9.96 0.05
C LEU A 250 -12.16 10.22 1.34
N GLY A 251 -12.48 9.16 2.11
CA GLY A 251 -13.29 9.22 3.32
C GLY A 251 -12.76 10.16 4.40
N GLY A 252 -11.43 10.13 4.66
CA GLY A 252 -10.81 10.99 5.67
C GLY A 252 -10.98 12.47 5.36
N ARG A 253 -10.69 12.88 4.11
CA ARG A 253 -10.88 14.26 3.66
C ARG A 253 -12.35 14.70 3.68
N ALA A 254 -13.26 13.80 3.30
CA ALA A 254 -14.69 14.05 3.34
C ALA A 254 -15.18 14.29 4.78
N ALA A 255 -14.69 13.52 5.74
CA ALA A 255 -14.97 13.71 7.16
C ALA A 255 -14.48 15.07 7.66
N GLU A 256 -13.26 15.49 7.31
CA GLU A 256 -12.73 16.81 7.68
C GLU A 256 -13.64 17.92 7.16
N GLU A 257 -14.05 17.88 5.88
CA GLU A 257 -14.90 18.92 5.28
C GLU A 257 -16.28 18.97 5.95
N ILE A 258 -16.93 17.84 6.19
CA ILE A 258 -18.25 17.76 6.82
C ILE A 258 -18.22 18.28 8.26
N VAL A 259 -17.15 17.99 9.01
CA VAL A 259 -17.08 18.29 10.45
C VAL A 259 -16.59 19.71 10.72
N PHE A 260 -15.56 20.14 10.00
CA PHE A 260 -14.84 21.37 10.27
C PHE A 260 -15.08 22.46 9.23
N GLY A 261 -15.75 22.15 8.10
CA GLY A 261 -15.91 23.07 6.97
C GLY A 261 -14.57 23.45 6.33
N ASN A 262 -13.51 22.71 6.61
CA ASN A 262 -12.16 22.93 6.13
C ASN A 262 -11.44 21.60 5.93
N VAL A 263 -10.34 21.61 5.20
CA VAL A 263 -9.55 20.41 4.87
C VAL A 263 -8.08 20.66 5.19
N THR A 264 -7.37 19.59 5.56
CA THR A 264 -5.95 19.68 5.91
C THR A 264 -5.06 19.01 4.86
N THR A 265 -3.74 19.12 5.06
CA THR A 265 -2.73 18.45 4.25
C THR A 265 -2.61 16.96 4.56
N GLY A 266 -3.31 16.45 5.58
CA GLY A 266 -3.26 15.06 6.02
C GLY A 266 -3.65 14.07 4.92
N ALA A 267 -4.64 14.42 4.12
CA ALA A 267 -5.16 13.58 3.03
C ALA A 267 -4.26 13.46 1.78
N SER A 268 -3.04 14.00 1.77
CA SER A 268 -2.20 14.04 0.57
C SER A 268 -1.87 12.66 0.01
N ASN A 269 -1.54 11.71 0.88
CA ASN A 269 -1.23 10.33 0.50
C ASN A 269 -2.46 9.57 -0.01
N ASP A 270 -3.62 9.84 0.56
CA ASP A 270 -4.88 9.17 0.19
C ASP A 270 -5.36 9.66 -1.18
N ILE A 271 -5.23 10.95 -1.46
CA ILE A 271 -5.48 11.53 -2.78
C ILE A 271 -4.52 10.93 -3.81
N GLU A 272 -3.25 10.76 -3.48
CA GLU A 272 -2.27 10.13 -4.38
C GLU A 272 -2.64 8.68 -4.68
N LYS A 273 -3.02 7.89 -3.66
CA LYS A 273 -3.48 6.51 -3.82
C LYS A 273 -4.74 6.44 -4.70
N ALA A 274 -5.76 7.22 -4.38
CA ALA A 274 -6.99 7.30 -5.16
C ALA A 274 -6.70 7.64 -6.64
N THR A 275 -5.86 8.63 -6.89
CA THR A 275 -5.46 9.04 -8.24
C THR A 275 -4.75 7.91 -8.98
N LYS A 276 -3.86 7.16 -8.33
CA LYS A 276 -3.18 6.00 -8.92
C LYS A 276 -4.17 4.90 -9.32
N ILE A 277 -5.14 4.59 -8.46
CA ILE A 277 -6.17 3.59 -8.74
C ILE A 277 -6.99 4.00 -9.95
N VAL A 278 -7.53 5.22 -9.96
CA VAL A 278 -8.35 5.73 -11.08
C VAL A 278 -7.56 5.73 -12.39
N ARG A 279 -6.30 6.19 -12.38
CA ARG A 279 -5.44 6.13 -13.57
C ARG A 279 -5.24 4.71 -14.07
N ALA A 280 -5.00 3.74 -13.18
CA ALA A 280 -4.85 2.34 -13.55
C ALA A 280 -6.13 1.76 -14.17
N MET A 281 -7.30 2.07 -13.59
CA MET A 281 -8.61 1.66 -14.13
C MET A 281 -8.80 2.13 -15.57
N ILE A 282 -8.44 3.38 -15.85
CA ILE A 282 -8.60 4.00 -17.17
C ILE A 282 -7.55 3.48 -18.16
N THR A 283 -6.27 3.50 -17.77
CA THR A 283 -5.16 3.35 -18.72
C THR A 283 -4.66 1.91 -18.86
N GLN A 284 -4.90 1.04 -17.88
CA GLN A 284 -4.36 -0.32 -17.83
C GLN A 284 -5.45 -1.40 -17.91
N TYR A 285 -6.55 -1.22 -17.16
CA TYR A 285 -7.55 -2.28 -16.98
C TYR A 285 -8.73 -2.19 -17.94
N GLY A 286 -8.84 -1.09 -18.74
CA GLY A 286 -9.94 -0.89 -19.65
C GLY A 286 -11.31 -0.78 -18.95
N MET A 287 -11.35 -0.25 -17.73
CA MET A 287 -12.55 -0.16 -16.89
C MET A 287 -13.29 1.17 -17.04
N SER A 288 -12.82 2.09 -17.90
CA SER A 288 -13.51 3.34 -18.22
C SER A 288 -14.51 3.11 -19.35
N GLU A 289 -15.73 3.62 -19.16
CA GLU A 289 -16.76 3.61 -20.21
C GLU A 289 -16.37 4.47 -21.42
N LYS A 290 -15.64 5.57 -21.16
CA LYS A 290 -15.22 6.51 -22.20
C LYS A 290 -14.17 5.95 -23.15
N PHE A 291 -13.20 5.21 -22.61
CA PHE A 291 -12.07 4.67 -23.38
C PHE A 291 -12.23 3.20 -23.77
N GLY A 292 -13.10 2.46 -23.07
CA GLY A 292 -13.34 1.05 -23.35
C GLY A 292 -12.10 0.17 -23.20
N LEU A 293 -11.95 -0.82 -24.08
CA LEU A 293 -10.93 -1.86 -24.00
C LEU A 293 -9.61 -1.46 -24.70
N ILE A 294 -9.10 -0.27 -24.44
CA ILE A 294 -7.83 0.21 -24.98
C ILE A 294 -6.78 0.32 -23.90
N GLY A 295 -5.58 -0.23 -24.14
CA GLY A 295 -4.42 -0.05 -23.27
C GLY A 295 -3.73 1.28 -23.60
N LEU A 296 -3.85 2.27 -22.72
CA LEU A 296 -3.33 3.63 -22.91
C LEU A 296 -1.99 3.85 -22.22
N ALA A 297 -1.55 2.90 -21.41
CA ALA A 297 -0.24 2.93 -20.75
C ALA A 297 0.42 1.56 -20.82
N THR A 298 1.74 1.57 -20.93
CA THR A 298 2.57 0.36 -20.83
C THR A 298 3.59 0.53 -19.71
N GLN A 299 3.90 -0.57 -19.06
CA GLN A 299 4.95 -0.63 -18.07
C GLN A 299 6.30 -0.63 -18.77
N GLN A 300 7.09 0.42 -18.59
CA GLN A 300 8.37 0.58 -19.28
C GLN A 300 9.43 -0.36 -18.73
N ASN A 301 9.39 -0.70 -17.44
CA ASN A 301 10.32 -1.58 -16.77
C ASN A 301 9.56 -2.58 -15.90
N GLN A 302 9.46 -3.82 -16.37
CA GLN A 302 8.67 -4.87 -15.73
C GLN A 302 9.23 -5.31 -14.36
N TYR A 303 10.49 -5.00 -14.06
CA TYR A 303 11.22 -5.51 -12.90
C TYR A 303 11.63 -4.46 -11.86
N LEU A 304 11.40 -3.17 -12.14
CA LEU A 304 11.63 -2.07 -11.20
C LEU A 304 10.30 -1.47 -10.71
N ASP A 305 10.28 -0.18 -10.55
CA ASP A 305 9.19 0.65 -9.99
C ASP A 305 7.88 0.59 -10.78
N GLY A 306 7.78 -0.26 -11.80
CA GLY A 306 6.58 -0.37 -12.61
C GLY A 306 6.16 0.96 -13.24
N ARG A 307 7.11 1.84 -13.59
CA ARG A 307 6.79 3.15 -14.14
C ARG A 307 5.95 3.00 -15.39
N MET A 308 4.72 3.48 -15.28
CA MET A 308 3.79 3.48 -16.39
C MET A 308 4.07 4.69 -17.28
N VAL A 309 4.15 4.44 -18.58
CA VAL A 309 4.31 5.47 -19.61
C VAL A 309 3.07 5.43 -20.48
N LEU A 310 2.48 6.61 -20.68
CA LEU A 310 1.32 6.75 -21.59
C LEU A 310 1.75 6.53 -23.04
N ASN A 311 0.99 5.70 -23.75
CA ASN A 311 1.15 5.39 -25.18
C ASN A 311 0.02 6.01 -26.00
N CYS A 312 -0.27 7.28 -25.76
CA CYS A 312 -1.31 7.99 -26.45
C CYS A 312 -0.86 9.41 -26.79
N GLY A 313 -1.56 10.06 -27.72
CA GLY A 313 -1.30 11.46 -28.08
C GLY A 313 -1.79 12.43 -26.97
N ASP A 314 -1.30 13.67 -27.01
CA ASP A 314 -1.57 14.70 -26.00
C ASP A 314 -3.07 14.97 -25.81
N ALA A 315 -3.86 14.94 -26.87
CA ALA A 315 -5.32 15.11 -26.78
C ALA A 315 -5.96 14.00 -25.93
N THR A 316 -5.58 12.74 -26.13
CA THR A 316 -6.07 11.61 -25.33
C THR A 316 -5.57 11.70 -23.89
N ALA A 317 -4.32 12.13 -23.65
CA ALA A 317 -3.79 12.35 -22.30
C ALA A 317 -4.60 13.41 -21.54
N THR A 318 -4.99 14.51 -22.21
CA THR A 318 -5.88 15.52 -21.62
C THR A 318 -7.25 14.96 -21.26
N GLU A 319 -7.81 14.11 -22.13
CA GLU A 319 -9.10 13.46 -21.88
C GLU A 319 -9.03 12.44 -20.72
N ILE A 320 -7.88 11.75 -20.54
CA ILE A 320 -7.63 10.89 -19.37
C ILE A 320 -7.64 11.75 -18.10
N ASP A 321 -6.97 12.90 -18.08
CA ASP A 321 -6.95 13.77 -16.92
C ASP A 321 -8.35 14.29 -16.57
N HIS A 322 -9.17 14.63 -17.56
CA HIS A 322 -10.57 15.03 -17.33
C HIS A 322 -11.39 13.88 -16.71
N GLU A 323 -11.22 12.66 -17.21
CA GLU A 323 -11.95 11.49 -16.69
C GLU A 323 -11.50 11.16 -15.26
N VAL A 324 -10.19 11.25 -14.97
CA VAL A 324 -9.64 11.09 -13.61
C VAL A 324 -10.26 12.09 -12.65
N MET A 325 -10.31 13.39 -13.02
CA MET A 325 -10.92 14.43 -12.20
C MET A 325 -12.41 14.17 -11.95
N LYS A 326 -13.12 13.70 -12.97
CA LYS A 326 -14.55 13.38 -12.89
C LYS A 326 -14.78 12.25 -11.87
N ILE A 327 -14.10 11.10 -12.03
CA ILE A 327 -14.28 9.94 -11.16
C ILE A 327 -13.91 10.30 -9.72
N LEU A 328 -12.79 10.99 -9.48
CA LEU A 328 -12.39 11.41 -8.14
C LEU A 328 -13.45 12.33 -7.49
N LYS A 329 -14.04 13.24 -8.27
CA LYS A 329 -15.09 14.12 -7.76
C LYS A 329 -16.36 13.34 -7.41
N GLU A 330 -16.81 12.45 -8.29
CA GLU A 330 -17.99 11.60 -8.05
C GLU A 330 -17.79 10.71 -6.82
N SER A 331 -16.63 10.07 -6.68
CA SER A 331 -16.28 9.25 -5.51
C SER A 331 -16.19 10.08 -4.22
N TYR A 332 -15.72 11.32 -4.31
CA TYR A 332 -15.66 12.24 -3.17
C TYR A 332 -17.05 12.64 -2.67
N GLU A 333 -17.96 12.98 -3.60
CA GLU A 333 -19.35 13.30 -3.23
C GLU A 333 -20.05 12.06 -2.63
N GLN A 334 -19.80 10.85 -3.16
CA GLN A 334 -20.30 9.60 -2.58
C GLN A 334 -19.80 9.40 -1.14
N ALA A 335 -18.51 9.63 -0.88
CA ALA A 335 -17.95 9.55 0.47
C ALA A 335 -18.64 10.53 1.42
N LYS A 336 -18.90 11.77 0.96
CA LYS A 336 -19.61 12.79 1.74
C LYS A 336 -21.05 12.38 2.03
N GLU A 337 -21.77 11.83 1.06
CA GLU A 337 -23.14 11.34 1.26
C GLU A 337 -23.19 10.22 2.30
N LEU A 338 -22.30 9.23 2.21
CA LEU A 338 -22.20 8.13 3.16
C LEU A 338 -21.94 8.63 4.59
N LEU A 339 -21.00 9.56 4.75
CA LEU A 339 -20.62 10.10 6.05
C LEU A 339 -21.69 11.05 6.62
N ALA A 340 -22.30 11.89 5.79
CA ALA A 340 -23.38 12.79 6.23
C ALA A 340 -24.60 12.00 6.73
N ALA A 341 -24.96 10.91 6.05
CA ALA A 341 -26.04 10.01 6.46
C ALA A 341 -25.75 9.26 7.76
N ASN A 342 -24.48 9.17 8.18
CA ASN A 342 -24.04 8.44 9.38
C ASN A 342 -23.23 9.34 10.33
N ARG A 343 -23.59 10.62 10.39
CA ARG A 343 -22.88 11.65 11.17
C ARG A 343 -22.88 11.34 12.66
N ASP A 344 -23.97 10.83 13.19
CA ASP A 344 -24.13 10.41 14.59
C ASP A 344 -23.14 9.29 14.97
N ALA A 345 -23.00 8.28 14.12
CA ALA A 345 -22.03 7.22 14.32
C ALA A 345 -20.57 7.76 14.24
N MET A 346 -20.30 8.65 13.28
CA MET A 346 -18.98 9.27 13.14
C MET A 346 -18.59 10.06 14.40
N ASP A 347 -19.52 10.84 14.96
CA ASP A 347 -19.28 11.64 16.15
C ASP A 347 -19.04 10.77 17.41
N GLU A 348 -19.83 9.69 17.61
CA GLU A 348 -19.69 8.79 18.76
C GLU A 348 -18.38 7.98 18.70
N ILE A 349 -18.04 7.46 17.52
CA ILE A 349 -16.79 6.71 17.31
C ILE A 349 -15.56 7.63 17.46
N ALA A 350 -15.59 8.84 16.88
CA ALA A 350 -14.49 9.80 16.99
C ALA A 350 -14.26 10.23 18.43
N ALA A 351 -15.32 10.49 19.21
CA ALA A 351 -15.22 10.82 20.62
C ALA A 351 -14.57 9.69 21.44
N TYR A 352 -14.94 8.44 21.16
CA TYR A 352 -14.34 7.28 21.80
C TYR A 352 -12.87 7.08 21.42
N LEU A 353 -12.54 7.25 20.12
CA LEU A 353 -11.17 7.17 19.61
C LEU A 353 -10.26 8.24 20.20
N ILE A 354 -10.75 9.46 20.38
CA ILE A 354 -10.00 10.55 21.05
C ILE A 354 -9.61 10.16 22.48
N GLN A 355 -10.47 9.45 23.20
CA GLN A 355 -10.20 9.03 24.59
C GLN A 355 -9.23 7.84 24.64
N LYS A 356 -9.43 6.85 23.80
CA LYS A 356 -8.63 5.59 23.80
C LYS A 356 -7.35 5.64 22.98
N GLU A 357 -7.24 6.58 22.03
CA GLU A 357 -6.17 6.74 21.03
C GLU A 357 -6.07 5.59 20.03
N THR A 358 -6.54 4.41 20.40
CA THR A 358 -6.55 3.21 19.55
C THR A 358 -7.76 2.35 19.91
N ILE A 359 -8.52 1.94 18.90
CA ILE A 359 -9.66 1.05 19.02
C ILE A 359 -9.52 -0.13 18.06
N THR A 360 -10.03 -1.28 18.48
CA THR A 360 -10.09 -2.48 17.65
C THR A 360 -11.28 -2.41 16.69
N GLY A 361 -11.21 -3.15 15.58
CA GLY A 361 -12.34 -3.26 14.65
C GLY A 361 -13.61 -3.78 15.31
N LYS A 362 -13.48 -4.65 16.33
CA LYS A 362 -14.62 -5.14 17.10
C LYS A 362 -15.28 -4.02 17.90
N GLU A 363 -14.53 -3.21 18.63
CA GLU A 363 -15.04 -2.06 19.39
C GLU A 363 -15.68 -1.03 18.45
N PHE A 364 -15.06 -0.78 17.30
CA PHE A 364 -15.60 0.09 16.26
C PHE A 364 -16.97 -0.40 15.78
N MET A 365 -17.10 -1.68 15.42
CA MET A 365 -18.35 -2.26 14.96
C MET A 365 -19.43 -2.32 16.05
N GLU A 366 -19.05 -2.58 17.31
CA GLU A 366 -19.96 -2.55 18.45
C GLU A 366 -20.60 -1.16 18.61
N ILE A 367 -19.79 -0.08 18.58
CA ILE A 367 -20.31 1.29 18.66
C ILE A 367 -21.19 1.60 17.45
N PHE A 368 -20.74 1.27 16.26
CA PHE A 368 -21.50 1.49 15.03
C PHE A 368 -22.88 0.82 15.08
N HIS A 369 -22.95 -0.46 15.44
CA HIS A 369 -24.23 -1.18 15.56
C HIS A 369 -25.12 -0.61 16.66
N GLN A 370 -24.57 -0.16 17.79
CA GLN A 370 -25.35 0.47 18.86
C GLN A 370 -26.01 1.77 18.39
N VAL A 371 -25.29 2.61 17.63
CA VAL A 371 -25.84 3.86 17.09
C VAL A 371 -26.94 3.58 16.07
N ILE A 372 -26.72 2.63 15.15
CA ILE A 372 -27.73 2.25 14.17
C ILE A 372 -28.98 1.67 14.85
N ALA A 373 -28.82 0.83 15.89
CA ALA A 373 -29.94 0.28 16.64
C ALA A 373 -30.75 1.37 17.38
N LYS A 374 -30.08 2.34 18.01
CA LYS A 374 -30.75 3.50 18.63
C LYS A 374 -31.55 4.30 17.60
N ARG A 375 -31.00 4.54 16.41
CA ARG A 375 -31.67 5.26 15.32
C ARG A 375 -32.93 4.53 14.85
N ASN A 376 -32.85 3.20 14.69
CA ASN A 376 -33.98 2.38 14.24
C ASN A 376 -35.05 2.25 15.35
N GLY A 377 -34.68 2.08 16.61
CA GLY A 377 -35.61 2.05 17.74
C GLY A 377 -36.36 3.38 17.95
N ASN A 378 -35.66 4.53 17.81
CA ASN A 378 -36.29 5.84 17.83
C ASN A 378 -37.24 6.07 16.63
N ALA A 379 -36.97 5.45 15.48
CA ALA A 379 -37.85 5.51 14.32
C ALA A 379 -39.13 4.67 14.52
N GLU A 380 -39.01 3.51 15.18
CA GLU A 380 -40.19 2.68 15.54
C GLU A 380 -41.07 3.38 16.61
N GLU A 381 -40.48 3.99 17.65
CA GLU A 381 -41.21 4.78 18.64
C GLU A 381 -41.89 6.03 18.02
N ALA A 382 -41.25 6.66 17.02
CA ALA A 382 -41.86 7.79 16.32
C ALA A 382 -43.03 7.40 15.40
N VAL A 383 -43.07 6.14 14.93
CA VAL A 383 -44.19 5.60 14.14
C VAL A 383 -45.30 5.11 15.01
N GLU A 384 -45.04 4.66 16.25
CA GLU A 384 -46.05 4.20 17.20
C GLU A 384 -46.75 5.36 17.97
N ASN A 385 -46.23 6.59 17.95
CA ASN A 385 -46.82 7.77 18.61
C ASN A 385 -47.04 8.94 17.64
N PRO A 386 -48.09 8.90 16.78
CA PRO A 386 -48.41 10.03 15.89
C PRO A 386 -49.20 11.17 16.57
N GLU A 387 -49.42 11.12 17.89
CA GLU A 387 -50.17 12.13 18.61
C GLU A 387 -49.28 13.01 19.50
N ASN A 388 -48.51 13.91 18.92
CA ASN A 388 -48.12 15.17 19.60
C ASN A 388 -47.43 16.16 18.65
N THR A 389 -48.18 16.60 17.65
CA THR A 389 -47.95 17.88 16.95
C THR A 389 -49.28 18.58 16.72
N GLU A 390 -49.86 19.09 17.80
CA GLU A 390 -50.87 20.10 17.66
C GLU A 390 -50.21 21.47 17.40
N THR A 391 -50.47 21.94 16.20
CA THR A 391 -50.95 23.26 15.82
C THR A 391 -50.23 24.50 16.42
N GLU A 392 -49.44 25.17 15.63
CA GLU A 392 -49.54 26.63 15.47
C GLU A 392 -49.92 26.96 14.04
N ASN A 393 -51.21 27.32 13.94
CA ASN A 393 -51.88 27.75 12.74
C ASN A 393 -51.59 29.26 12.55
N THR A 394 -50.70 29.62 11.66
CA THR A 394 -50.58 30.98 11.14
C THR A 394 -50.95 30.98 9.67
N ALA A 395 -52.13 31.51 9.42
CA ALA A 395 -52.72 31.72 8.11
C ALA A 395 -51.80 32.63 7.25
N LEU A 396 -51.49 32.16 6.05
CA LEU A 396 -50.94 32.95 4.96
C LEU A 396 -52.07 33.53 4.11
N PRO A 397 -51.99 34.77 3.66
CA PRO A 397 -53.04 35.39 2.88
C PRO A 397 -53.07 34.85 1.44
N GLU A 398 -54.29 34.66 0.94
CA GLU A 398 -54.62 34.32 -0.44
C GLU A 398 -54.05 35.35 -1.42
N ALA A 399 -53.26 34.92 -2.38
CA ALA A 399 -52.85 35.70 -3.53
C ALA A 399 -53.69 35.31 -4.73
N ASP A 400 -54.46 36.26 -5.19
CA ASP A 400 -55.36 36.27 -6.34
C ASP A 400 -54.54 36.15 -7.65
N PHE A 401 -54.68 35.05 -8.39
CA PHE A 401 -54.16 34.91 -9.73
C PHE A 401 -55.23 35.06 -10.77
N THR A 402 -55.39 36.29 -11.26
CA THR A 402 -56.12 36.55 -12.50
C THR A 402 -55.25 36.19 -13.69
N VAL A 403 -55.70 35.22 -14.44
CA VAL A 403 -55.19 34.86 -15.76
C VAL A 403 -55.57 35.90 -16.77
N ASN A 404 -54.60 36.47 -17.51
CA ASN A 404 -54.83 37.23 -18.71
C ASN A 404 -54.30 36.48 -19.93
N PRO A 405 -55.11 36.13 -20.93
CA PRO A 405 -54.65 35.55 -22.19
C PRO A 405 -54.38 36.67 -23.22
N GLU A 406 -53.35 36.48 -24.04
CA GLU A 406 -52.90 37.21 -25.25
C GLU A 406 -51.54 37.92 -25.11
N VAL A 407 -50.49 37.35 -25.68
CA VAL A 407 -49.81 37.55 -27.00
C VAL A 407 -48.63 36.58 -27.06
#